data_36cc5fdd219c93fc64c8149fb0077aae
#
_entry.id   36cc5fdd219c93fc64c8149fb0077aae
#
_cell.length_a   1.000
_cell.length_b   1.000
_cell.length_c   1.000
_cell.angle_alpha   90.00
_cell.angle_beta   90.00
_cell.angle_gamma   90.00
#
_symmetry.space_group_name_H-M   'P 1'
#
loop_
_entity.id
_entity.type
_entity.pdbx_description
1 polymer ?
#
loop_
_entity_poly.entity_id
_entity_poly.type
_entity_poly.pdbx_seq_one_letter_code
_entity_poly.pdbx_strand_id
1 'polypeptide(L)'
;MTWKRYYVLLDDSYNDTNHVFHVTYPRQAALKAARRGYTKIYLRQRGTNKVHLYEGRRWKEVKKEGMPDFLPNEIWCAAVRKLGVIKIE
;
A
#
# COMPACT_ATOMS: atom_id res chain seq x y z
N MET A 1 8.28 -5.90 21.39
CA MET A 1 8.70 -6.38 20.06
C MET A 1 7.51 -6.36 19.11
N THR A 2 7.66 -5.74 17.96
CA THR A 2 6.57 -5.61 17.01
C THR A 2 6.63 -6.75 16.00
N TRP A 3 5.53 -7.50 15.91
CA TRP A 3 5.46 -8.64 14.99
C TRP A 3 5.05 -8.21 13.60
N LYS A 4 5.74 -8.71 12.58
CA LYS A 4 5.32 -8.54 11.19
C LYS A 4 4.18 -9.51 10.87
N ARG A 5 3.26 -9.03 10.04
CA ARG A 5 2.10 -9.80 9.60
C ARG A 5 2.06 -9.88 8.08
N TYR A 6 1.32 -10.83 7.58
CA TYR A 6 1.12 -10.97 6.15
C TYR A 6 -0.21 -10.35 5.75
N TYR A 7 -0.18 -9.46 4.77
CA TYR A 7 -1.36 -8.83 4.19
C TYR A 7 -1.45 -9.22 2.73
N VAL A 8 -2.58 -9.78 2.34
CA VAL A 8 -2.83 -10.21 0.96
C VAL A 8 -3.58 -9.09 0.25
N LEU A 9 -3.06 -8.67 -0.90
CA LEU A 9 -3.75 -7.69 -1.73
C LEU A 9 -4.92 -8.39 -2.43
N LEU A 10 -6.12 -7.84 -2.28
CA LEU A 10 -7.33 -8.36 -2.90
C LEU A 10 -7.64 -7.59 -4.19
N ASP A 11 -8.35 -8.24 -5.11
CA ASP A 11 -8.86 -7.59 -6.31
C ASP A 11 -10.19 -6.87 -6.02
N ASP A 12 -10.83 -6.30 -7.04
CA ASP A 12 -12.09 -5.57 -6.89
C ASP A 12 -13.25 -6.46 -6.41
N SER A 13 -13.13 -7.77 -6.56
CA SER A 13 -14.11 -8.74 -6.10
C SER A 13 -13.76 -9.33 -4.73
N TYR A 14 -12.76 -8.77 -4.04
CA TYR A 14 -12.26 -9.21 -2.73
C TYR A 14 -11.66 -10.62 -2.77
N ASN A 15 -11.17 -11.05 -3.92
CA ASN A 15 -10.45 -12.32 -4.05
C ASN A 15 -8.95 -12.10 -3.86
N ASP A 16 -8.27 -13.09 -3.29
CA ASP A 16 -6.83 -13.03 -3.08
C ASP A 16 -6.08 -12.94 -4.41
N THR A 17 -5.11 -12.02 -4.47
CA THR A 17 -4.16 -11.96 -5.57
C THR A 17 -2.86 -12.62 -5.14
N ASN A 18 -1.87 -12.66 -6.05
CA ASN A 18 -0.56 -13.24 -5.74
C ASN A 18 0.35 -12.27 -4.97
N HIS A 19 -0.13 -11.05 -4.69
CA HIS A 19 0.66 -10.06 -3.96
C HIS A 19 0.44 -10.20 -2.47
N VAL A 20 1.51 -10.52 -1.74
CA VAL A 20 1.49 -10.62 -0.28
C VAL A 20 2.57 -9.70 0.27
N PHE A 21 2.20 -8.91 1.26
CA PHE A 21 3.12 -7.98 1.92
C PHE A 21 3.41 -8.46 3.33
N HIS A 22 4.68 -8.52 3.69
CA HIS A 22 5.13 -8.90 5.03
C HIS A 22 5.59 -7.65 5.76
N VAL A 23 4.70 -7.03 6.52
CA VAL A 23 4.92 -5.74 7.19
C VAL A 23 4.27 -5.74 8.57
N THR A 24 4.66 -4.74 9.38
CA THR A 24 4.14 -4.59 10.75
C THR A 24 2.71 -4.04 10.76
N TYR A 25 2.43 -3.07 9.88
CA TYR A 25 1.15 -2.37 9.85
C TYR A 25 0.53 -2.40 8.45
N PRO A 26 -0.81 -2.45 8.34
CA PRO A 26 -1.46 -2.47 7.03
C PRO A 26 -1.16 -1.23 6.18
N ARG A 27 -0.93 -0.08 6.81
CA ARG A 27 -0.56 1.14 6.09
C ARG A 27 0.73 0.98 5.30
N GLN A 28 1.70 0.24 5.84
CA GLN A 28 2.96 -0.04 5.13
C GLN A 28 2.72 -0.85 3.86
N ALA A 29 1.84 -1.85 3.95
CA ALA A 29 1.45 -2.64 2.79
C ALA A 29 0.71 -1.79 1.76
N ALA A 30 -0.18 -0.91 2.22
CA ALA A 30 -0.92 0.01 1.36
C ALA A 30 0.01 0.96 0.61
N LEU A 31 1.03 1.51 1.28
CA LEU A 31 2.03 2.36 0.62
C LEU A 31 2.81 1.61 -0.46
N LYS A 32 3.19 0.38 -0.19
CA LYS A 32 3.88 -0.46 -1.18
C LYS A 32 3.00 -0.70 -2.40
N ALA A 33 1.71 -0.95 -2.21
CA ALA A 33 0.77 -1.12 -3.29
C ALA A 33 0.57 0.18 -4.09
N ALA A 34 0.44 1.32 -3.38
CA ALA A 34 0.29 2.62 -4.03
C ALA A 34 1.50 2.96 -4.91
N ARG A 35 2.71 2.63 -4.46
CA ARG A 35 3.93 2.82 -5.24
C ARG A 35 3.93 2.01 -6.53
N ARG A 36 3.21 0.89 -6.56
CA ARG A 36 3.04 0.06 -7.76
C ARG A 36 1.93 0.55 -8.67
N GLY A 37 1.20 1.61 -8.27
CA GLY A 37 0.14 2.21 -9.07
C GLY A 37 -1.28 1.81 -8.71
N TYR A 38 -1.48 1.06 -7.66
CA TYR A 38 -2.84 0.70 -7.22
C TYR A 38 -3.53 1.90 -6.58
N THR A 39 -4.75 2.18 -7.00
CA THR A 39 -5.57 3.27 -6.46
C THR A 39 -6.59 2.77 -5.44
N LYS A 40 -7.14 1.59 -5.66
CA LYS A 40 -8.02 0.91 -4.70
C LYS A 40 -7.24 -0.24 -4.09
N ILE A 41 -7.03 -0.19 -2.78
CA ILE A 41 -6.17 -1.12 -2.08
C ILE A 41 -7.00 -1.81 -1.01
N TYR A 42 -7.19 -3.12 -1.17
CA TYR A 42 -7.91 -3.95 -0.21
C TYR A 42 -6.92 -4.97 0.33
N LEU A 43 -6.66 -4.90 1.63
CA LEU A 43 -5.64 -5.73 2.27
C LEU A 43 -6.29 -6.62 3.32
N ARG A 44 -6.25 -7.94 3.12
CA ARG A 44 -6.72 -8.90 4.09
C ARG A 44 -5.55 -9.38 4.93
N GLN A 45 -5.66 -9.22 6.25
CA GLN A 45 -4.68 -9.81 7.16
C GLN A 45 -4.79 -11.32 7.09
N ARG A 46 -3.69 -11.99 6.76
CA ARG A 46 -3.68 -13.45 6.61
C ARG A 46 -4.10 -14.13 7.91
N GLY A 47 -4.97 -15.12 7.79
CA GLY A 47 -5.53 -15.81 8.95
C GLY A 47 -6.76 -15.15 9.56
N THR A 48 -7.21 -14.03 9.00
CA THR A 48 -8.42 -13.34 9.45
C THR A 48 -9.32 -13.00 8.26
N ASN A 49 -10.54 -12.57 8.55
CA ASN A 49 -11.48 -12.09 7.55
C ASN A 49 -11.55 -10.56 7.51
N LYS A 50 -10.64 -9.88 8.19
CA LYS A 50 -10.58 -8.43 8.20
C LYS A 50 -9.91 -7.91 6.94
N VAL A 51 -10.59 -7.01 6.25
CA VAL A 51 -10.07 -6.32 5.07
C VAL A 51 -9.89 -4.85 5.39
N HIS A 52 -8.68 -4.37 5.27
CA HIS A 52 -8.35 -2.96 5.45
C HIS A 52 -8.49 -2.26 4.10
N LEU A 53 -9.32 -1.23 4.05
CA LEU A 53 -9.59 -0.48 2.84
C LEU A 53 -8.75 0.80 2.81
N TYR A 54 -8.00 0.98 1.75
CA TYR A 54 -7.18 2.17 1.53
C TYR A 54 -7.39 2.70 0.12
N GLU A 55 -7.27 4.01 -0.01
CA GLU A 55 -7.18 4.67 -1.29
C GLU A 55 -5.74 5.12 -1.48
N GLY A 56 -5.14 4.75 -2.62
CA GLY A 56 -3.77 5.08 -2.93
C GLY A 56 -3.67 6.04 -4.10
N ARG A 57 -2.60 6.81 -4.12
CA ARG A 57 -2.26 7.63 -5.27
C ARG A 57 -0.75 7.69 -5.41
N ARG A 58 -0.31 7.89 -6.64
CA ARG A 58 1.10 7.97 -6.99
C ARG A 58 1.28 9.11 -7.98
N TRP A 59 2.35 9.88 -7.80
CA TRP A 59 2.68 10.98 -8.69
C TRP A 59 4.19 11.12 -8.80
N LYS A 60 4.63 11.83 -9.83
CA LYS A 60 6.03 12.18 -10.00
C LYS A 60 6.27 13.62 -9.53
N GLU A 61 7.39 13.82 -8.83
CA GLU A 61 7.87 15.15 -8.50
C GLU A 61 9.18 15.39 -9.20
N VAL A 62 9.37 16.62 -9.71
CA VAL A 62 10.62 17.04 -10.29
C VAL A 62 11.57 17.43 -9.19
N LYS A 63 12.85 17.07 -9.35
CA LYS A 63 13.91 17.45 -8.43
C LYS A 63 13.93 18.97 -8.28
N LYS A 64 13.87 19.43 -7.02
CA LYS A 64 13.93 20.85 -6.69
C LYS A 64 15.37 21.31 -6.50
N GLU A 65 15.62 22.60 -6.70
CA GLU A 65 16.91 23.21 -6.40
C GLU A 65 17.27 22.98 -4.93
N GLY A 66 18.52 22.65 -4.66
CA GLY A 66 19.01 22.36 -3.32
C GLY A 66 18.97 20.90 -2.92
N MET A 67 18.38 20.04 -3.74
CA MET A 67 18.39 18.59 -3.50
C MET A 67 19.74 17.98 -3.90
N PRO A 68 20.18 16.88 -3.24
CA PRO A 68 21.43 16.24 -3.60
C PRO A 68 21.48 15.77 -5.05
N ASP A 69 22.64 15.91 -5.68
CA ASP A 69 22.81 15.57 -7.09
C ASP A 69 22.67 14.07 -7.39
N PHE A 70 22.86 13.23 -6.37
CA PHE A 70 22.71 11.78 -6.55
C PHE A 70 21.27 11.32 -6.69
N LEU A 71 20.29 12.21 -6.39
CA LEU A 71 18.88 11.88 -6.55
C LEU A 71 18.46 12.00 -8.03
N PRO A 72 17.57 11.14 -8.52
CA PRO A 72 17.06 11.28 -9.88
C PRO A 72 16.28 12.59 -10.04
N ASN A 73 16.24 13.13 -11.26
CA ASN A 73 15.51 14.37 -11.57
C ASN A 73 14.01 14.24 -11.31
N GLU A 74 13.46 13.04 -11.45
CA GLU A 74 12.07 12.75 -11.16
C GLU A 74 12.00 11.71 -10.06
N ILE A 75 11.14 11.94 -9.08
CA ILE A 75 10.93 11.05 -7.94
C ILE A 75 9.47 10.62 -7.90
N TRP A 76 9.25 9.31 -7.81
CA TRP A 76 7.91 8.79 -7.59
C TRP A 76 7.54 8.93 -6.12
N CYS A 77 6.41 9.58 -5.87
CA CYS A 77 5.83 9.72 -4.54
C CYS A 77 4.53 8.95 -4.46
N ALA A 78 4.21 8.47 -3.26
CA ALA A 78 2.97 7.77 -3.02
C ALA A 78 2.36 8.18 -1.69
N ALA A 79 1.04 8.19 -1.62
CA ALA A 79 0.31 8.44 -0.40
C ALA A 79 -0.90 7.52 -0.34
N VAL A 80 -1.35 7.22 0.87
CA VAL A 80 -2.54 6.39 1.09
C VAL A 80 -3.43 7.03 2.13
N ARG A 81 -4.73 6.81 1.98
CA ARG A 81 -5.74 7.24 2.94
C ARG A 81 -6.55 6.04 3.37
N LYS A 82 -6.69 5.85 4.68
CA LYS A 82 -7.52 4.79 5.23
C LYS A 82 -8.99 5.11 5.01
N LEU A 83 -9.71 4.19 4.40
CA LEU A 83 -11.15 4.31 4.18
C LEU A 83 -11.97 3.57 5.24
N GLY A 84 -11.42 2.49 5.79
CA GLY A 84 -12.11 1.72 6.82
C GLY A 84 -11.62 0.28 6.90
N VAL A 85 -12.34 -0.50 7.67
CA VAL A 85 -12.10 -1.94 7.81
C VAL A 85 -13.44 -2.65 7.68
N ILE A 86 -13.49 -3.68 6.86
CA ILE A 86 -14.68 -4.54 6.73
C ILE A 86 -14.31 -5.99 7.02
N LYS A 87 -15.31 -6.80 7.29
CA LYS A 87 -15.16 -8.25 7.39
C LYS A 87 -15.82 -8.91 6.19
N ILE A 88 -15.11 -9.84 5.58
CA ILE A 88 -15.68 -10.68 4.52
C ILE A 88 -15.97 -12.06 5.08
N GLU A 89 -17.04 -12.66 4.62
CA GLU A 89 -17.41 -14.02 5.02
C GLU A 89 -16.85 -15.05 4.06
#